data_75b8904bfb43dbf138f03465f0d4b351
#
_entry.id   75b8904bfb43dbf138f03465f0d4b351
#
_cell.length_a   1.000
_cell.length_b   1.000
_cell.length_c   1.000
_cell.angle_alpha   90.00
_cell.angle_beta   90.00
_cell.angle_gamma   90.00
#
_symmetry.space_group_name_H-M   'P 1'
#
loop_
_entity.id
_entity.type
_entity.pdbx_description
1 polymer ?
#
loop_
_entity_poly.entity_id
_entity_poly.type
_entity_poly.pdbx_seq_one_letter_code
_entity_poly.pdbx_strand_id
1 'polypeptide(L)'
;IRLGLVGSEMCIRDRCNGCQVLSELKEIIPGTEGWPCLKRNISNQFEARLVQLKVNNSKSIFFHNMEDSQLVVPVAHGEGRMEFSDSSHLEKLFLNNQIPLQYVDSKGDIATSYPSNPNGTTDGISSVCSSDGKVTILMPHPERAFLNRQLSWTNNEDQGFSPWFEMFINARKFVN
;
A
#
# COMPACT_ATOMS: atom_id res chain seq x y z
N ILE A 1 4.17 23.19 4.78
CA ILE A 1 4.57 21.79 5.05
C ILE A 1 6.06 21.82 5.34
N ARG A 2 6.46 21.67 6.60
CA ARG A 2 7.87 21.45 6.93
C ARG A 2 8.22 20.01 6.57
N LEU A 3 8.94 19.82 5.50
CA LEU A 3 9.70 18.60 5.25
C LEU A 3 10.87 18.56 6.23
N GLY A 4 10.61 18.12 7.45
CA GLY A 4 11.66 17.83 8.43
C GLY A 4 12.25 16.46 8.13
N LEU A 5 13.14 16.36 7.15
CA LEU A 5 13.99 15.21 6.95
C LEU A 5 15.15 15.28 7.94
N VAL A 6 14.92 14.99 9.20
CA VAL A 6 16.03 14.84 10.16
C VAL A 6 15.63 13.87 11.27
N GLY A 7 16.35 12.78 11.34
CA GLY A 7 16.30 11.80 12.42
C GLY A 7 16.14 10.37 11.91
N SER A 8 16.96 9.47 12.43
CA SER A 8 16.99 8.04 12.10
C SER A 8 15.70 7.28 12.49
N GLU A 9 14.72 7.97 13.05
CA GLU A 9 13.49 7.38 13.63
C GLU A 9 12.21 7.86 12.97
N MET A 10 12.28 8.51 11.79
CA MET A 10 11.09 8.96 11.10
C MET A 10 10.56 7.89 10.15
N CYS A 11 9.29 7.55 10.30
CA CYS A 11 8.57 6.72 9.34
C CYS A 11 7.67 7.60 8.47
N ILE A 12 7.61 7.31 7.18
CA ILE A 12 6.77 8.02 6.22
C ILE A 12 5.83 7.00 5.57
N ARG A 13 4.55 7.27 5.68
CA ARG A 13 3.53 6.58 4.92
C ARG A 13 2.74 7.58 4.12
N ASP A 14 2.66 7.36 2.82
CA ASP A 14 1.87 8.21 1.95
C ASP A 14 0.96 7.40 1.04
N ARG A 15 -0.15 8.01 0.59
CA ARG A 15 -1.21 7.38 -0.19
C ARG A 15 -1.76 8.28 -1.27
N CYS A 16 -2.34 7.69 -2.31
CA CYS A 16 -3.00 8.36 -3.41
C CYS A 16 -2.10 9.47 -4.00
N ASN A 17 -2.48 10.73 -3.91
CA ASN A 17 -1.69 11.85 -4.43
C ASN A 17 -0.30 11.97 -3.78
N GLY A 18 -0.18 11.71 -2.48
CA GLY A 18 1.11 11.66 -1.80
C GLY A 18 1.99 10.51 -2.28
N CYS A 19 1.39 9.35 -2.61
CA CYS A 19 2.08 8.24 -3.24
C CYS A 19 2.71 8.67 -4.59
N GLN A 20 1.98 9.46 -5.39
CA GLN A 20 2.50 10.02 -6.63
C GLN A 20 3.70 10.95 -6.37
N VAL A 21 3.57 11.86 -5.39
CA VAL A 21 4.65 12.79 -5.02
C VAL A 21 5.91 12.02 -4.58
N LEU A 22 5.79 11.04 -3.68
CA LEU A 22 6.95 10.28 -3.21
C LEU A 22 7.57 9.41 -4.32
N SER A 23 6.76 8.90 -5.24
CA SER A 23 7.23 8.17 -6.41
C SER A 23 8.11 9.03 -7.33
N GLU A 24 7.78 10.32 -7.49
CA GLU A 24 8.60 11.28 -8.24
C GLU A 24 9.86 11.72 -7.47
N LEU A 25 9.82 11.66 -6.13
CA LEU A 25 10.95 12.01 -5.26
C LEU A 25 11.86 10.81 -4.94
N LYS A 26 11.68 9.67 -5.59
CA LYS A 26 12.41 8.43 -5.29
C LYS A 26 13.94 8.55 -5.35
N GLU A 27 14.47 9.48 -6.15
CA GLU A 27 15.92 9.68 -6.26
C GLU A 27 16.57 10.28 -5.00
N ILE A 28 15.78 10.96 -4.17
CA ILE A 28 16.26 11.59 -2.94
C ILE A 28 15.88 10.83 -1.67
N ILE A 29 15.06 9.77 -1.79
CA ILE A 29 14.66 8.93 -0.67
C ILE A 29 15.55 7.67 -0.68
N PRO A 30 16.38 7.43 0.34
CA PRO A 30 17.26 6.26 0.36
C PRO A 30 16.46 4.95 0.34
N GLY A 31 16.94 3.97 -0.44
CA GLY A 31 16.37 2.64 -0.50
C GLY A 31 15.08 2.51 -1.31
N THR A 32 14.83 3.46 -2.21
CA THR A 32 13.67 3.45 -3.12
C THR A 32 14.05 3.21 -4.58
N GLU A 33 15.27 2.75 -4.80
CA GLU A 33 15.77 2.37 -6.12
C GLU A 33 14.85 1.29 -6.72
N GLY A 34 14.38 1.56 -7.92
CA GLY A 34 13.44 0.65 -8.60
C GLY A 34 11.96 0.88 -8.26
N TRP A 35 11.62 1.89 -7.45
CA TRP A 35 10.21 2.27 -7.24
C TRP A 35 9.52 2.64 -8.55
N PRO A 36 8.21 2.31 -8.69
CA PRO A 36 7.44 2.58 -9.90
C PRO A 36 7.16 4.07 -10.07
N CYS A 37 6.82 4.45 -11.31
CA CYS A 37 6.07 5.66 -11.58
C CYS A 37 4.57 5.36 -11.51
N LEU A 38 3.76 6.34 -11.13
CA LEU A 38 2.30 6.19 -11.08
C LEU A 38 1.70 6.67 -12.40
N LYS A 39 0.85 5.85 -13.00
CA LYS A 39 0.19 6.09 -14.29
C LYS A 39 -1.32 5.98 -14.15
N ARG A 40 -2.01 6.46 -15.18
CA ARG A 40 -3.45 6.35 -15.31
C ARG A 40 -3.92 4.89 -15.23
N ASN A 41 -5.03 4.66 -14.55
CA ASN A 41 -5.66 3.34 -14.51
C ASN A 41 -5.92 2.81 -15.92
N ILE A 42 -5.81 1.51 -16.13
CA ILE A 42 -6.09 0.90 -17.45
C ILE A 42 -7.54 1.16 -17.89
N SER A 43 -8.47 1.24 -16.93
CA SER A 43 -9.88 1.57 -17.21
C SER A 43 -10.09 2.98 -17.77
N ASN A 44 -9.08 3.86 -17.70
CA ASN A 44 -9.17 5.30 -17.99
C ASN A 44 -10.24 6.04 -17.14
N GLN A 45 -10.67 5.43 -16.03
CA GLN A 45 -11.68 5.98 -15.14
C GLN A 45 -11.13 6.22 -13.75
N PHE A 46 -11.84 7.05 -12.99
CA PHE A 46 -11.64 7.16 -11.56
C PHE A 46 -12.27 5.94 -10.87
N GLU A 47 -11.45 5.13 -10.25
CA GLU A 47 -11.88 3.93 -9.53
C GLU A 47 -12.17 4.27 -8.06
N ALA A 48 -13.45 4.17 -7.67
CA ALA A 48 -13.92 4.35 -6.30
C ALA A 48 -14.69 3.11 -5.87
N ARG A 49 -14.04 2.21 -5.15
CA ARG A 49 -14.62 0.93 -4.75
C ARG A 49 -13.91 0.29 -3.56
N LEU A 50 -14.54 -0.72 -2.99
CA LEU A 50 -13.87 -1.65 -2.08
C LEU A 50 -13.10 -2.70 -2.88
N VAL A 51 -11.88 -2.99 -2.44
CA VAL A 51 -11.02 -4.05 -2.97
C VAL A 51 -10.51 -4.90 -1.82
N GLN A 52 -10.05 -6.09 -2.13
CA GLN A 52 -9.40 -6.96 -1.16
C GLN A 52 -7.89 -6.93 -1.38
N LEU A 53 -7.15 -6.82 -0.30
CA LEU A 53 -5.68 -6.86 -0.29
C LEU A 53 -5.19 -8.02 0.54
N LYS A 54 -4.07 -8.61 0.09
CA LYS A 54 -3.22 -9.46 0.91
C LYS A 54 -2.06 -8.63 1.45
N VAL A 55 -1.78 -8.79 2.73
CA VAL A 55 -0.56 -8.27 3.37
C VAL A 55 0.54 -9.31 3.21
N ASN A 56 1.61 -8.95 2.52
CA ASN A 56 2.77 -9.82 2.34
C ASN A 56 3.75 -9.69 3.50
N ASN A 57 4.57 -10.73 3.69
CA ASN A 57 5.77 -10.60 4.50
C ASN A 57 6.69 -9.56 3.84
N SER A 58 6.89 -8.44 4.52
CA SER A 58 7.64 -7.30 3.96
C SER A 58 8.47 -6.58 5.01
N LYS A 59 9.40 -5.76 4.55
CA LYS A 59 10.20 -4.89 5.42
C LYS A 59 9.43 -3.72 6.01
N SER A 60 8.25 -3.41 5.48
CA SER A 60 7.49 -2.24 5.92
C SER A 60 7.14 -2.32 7.41
N ILE A 61 7.61 -1.35 8.17
CA ILE A 61 7.31 -1.23 9.60
C ILE A 61 5.82 -1.12 9.90
N PHE A 62 5.03 -0.67 8.93
CA PHE A 62 3.58 -0.45 9.09
C PHE A 62 2.79 -1.75 9.14
N PHE A 63 3.28 -2.82 8.49
CA PHE A 63 2.54 -4.08 8.32
C PHE A 63 3.09 -5.22 9.16
N HIS A 64 3.94 -4.92 10.13
CA HIS A 64 4.48 -5.91 11.06
C HIS A 64 3.35 -6.61 11.85
N ASN A 65 3.41 -7.92 11.98
CA ASN A 65 2.38 -8.80 12.57
C ASN A 65 1.01 -8.75 11.85
N MET A 66 0.99 -8.34 10.58
CA MET A 66 -0.22 -8.39 9.76
C MET A 66 -0.07 -9.36 8.57
N GLU A 67 1.04 -10.06 8.48
CA GLU A 67 1.40 -10.92 7.35
C GLU A 67 0.30 -11.96 7.09
N ASP A 68 0.07 -12.28 5.82
CA ASP A 68 -0.95 -13.18 5.31
C ASP A 68 -2.42 -12.77 5.59
N SER A 69 -2.65 -11.63 6.25
CA SER A 69 -4.00 -11.09 6.40
C SER A 69 -4.58 -10.71 5.04
N GLN A 70 -5.87 -11.01 4.86
CA GLN A 70 -6.66 -10.54 3.71
C GLN A 70 -7.70 -9.55 4.20
N LEU A 71 -7.59 -8.31 3.76
CA LEU A 71 -8.36 -7.20 4.30
C LEU A 71 -9.03 -6.38 3.20
N VAL A 72 -10.28 -5.99 3.45
CA VAL A 72 -11.04 -5.11 2.55
C VAL A 72 -10.65 -3.65 2.82
N VAL A 73 -10.50 -2.86 1.76
CA VAL A 73 -10.08 -1.46 1.85
C VAL A 73 -10.66 -0.66 0.68
N PRO A 74 -11.04 0.61 0.87
CA PRO A 74 -11.42 1.47 -0.24
C PRO A 74 -10.21 1.94 -1.07
N VAL A 75 -10.42 2.03 -2.39
CA VAL A 75 -9.57 2.77 -3.32
C VAL A 75 -10.37 3.95 -3.89
N ALA A 76 -9.68 5.04 -4.23
CA ALA A 76 -10.27 6.25 -4.80
C ALA A 76 -9.21 7.01 -5.62
N HIS A 77 -8.97 6.59 -6.86
CA HIS A 77 -7.90 7.16 -7.71
C HIS A 77 -8.16 6.99 -9.20
N GLY A 78 -7.71 7.96 -10.00
CA GLY A 78 -7.67 7.88 -11.47
C GLY A 78 -6.30 7.43 -11.99
N GLU A 79 -5.26 7.61 -11.20
CA GLU A 79 -3.86 7.35 -11.53
C GLU A 79 -3.22 6.53 -10.40
N GLY A 80 -3.48 5.23 -10.41
CA GLY A 80 -3.01 4.32 -9.37
C GLY A 80 -2.18 3.15 -9.89
N ARG A 81 -1.97 3.08 -11.21
CA ARG A 81 -1.22 2.00 -11.84
C ARG A 81 0.28 2.21 -11.65
N MET A 82 0.89 1.32 -10.92
CA MET A 82 2.34 1.27 -10.73
C MET A 82 3.00 0.72 -11.99
N GLU A 83 3.83 1.53 -12.64
CA GLU A 83 4.59 1.15 -13.82
C GLU A 83 6.07 1.13 -13.49
N PHE A 84 6.68 -0.03 -13.63
CA PHE A 84 8.10 -0.25 -13.37
C PHE A 84 8.89 -0.04 -14.67
N SER A 85 9.99 0.69 -14.59
CA SER A 85 10.81 1.01 -15.78
C SER A 85 11.56 -0.21 -16.32
N ASP A 86 11.79 -1.23 -15.47
CA ASP A 86 12.52 -2.44 -15.79
C ASP A 86 11.99 -3.62 -14.95
N SER A 87 11.83 -4.77 -15.58
CA SER A 87 11.46 -6.02 -14.90
C SER A 87 12.46 -6.43 -13.81
N SER A 88 13.75 -6.14 -14.00
CA SER A 88 14.78 -6.41 -12.99
C SER A 88 14.57 -5.61 -11.69
N HIS A 89 13.99 -4.42 -11.76
CA HIS A 89 13.62 -3.63 -10.59
C HIS A 89 12.46 -4.28 -9.83
N LEU A 90 11.46 -4.74 -10.55
CA LEU A 90 10.33 -5.45 -9.96
C LEU A 90 10.78 -6.74 -9.26
N GLU A 91 11.61 -7.55 -9.91
CA GLU A 91 12.17 -8.77 -9.32
C GLU A 91 12.97 -8.48 -8.03
N LYS A 92 13.78 -7.41 -8.03
CA LYS A 92 14.53 -6.98 -6.84
C LYS A 92 13.62 -6.58 -5.69
N LEU A 93 12.51 -5.87 -5.97
CA LEU A 93 11.55 -5.49 -4.94
C LEU A 93 10.89 -6.72 -4.29
N PHE A 94 10.55 -7.75 -5.08
CA PHE A 94 10.06 -9.03 -4.55
C PHE A 94 11.14 -9.75 -3.72
N LEU A 95 12.33 -9.93 -4.25
CA LEU A 95 13.44 -10.61 -3.56
C LEU A 95 13.81 -9.93 -2.24
N ASN A 96 13.68 -8.61 -2.18
CA ASN A 96 14.00 -7.82 -1.01
C ASN A 96 12.84 -7.62 -0.03
N ASN A 97 11.68 -8.26 -0.26
CA ASN A 97 10.47 -8.09 0.54
C ASN A 97 10.02 -6.61 0.66
N GLN A 98 10.06 -5.89 -0.46
CA GLN A 98 9.68 -4.47 -0.54
C GLN A 98 8.27 -4.24 -1.11
N ILE A 99 7.45 -5.30 -1.24
CA ILE A 99 6.08 -5.25 -1.73
C ILE A 99 5.11 -5.66 -0.61
N PRO A 100 4.67 -4.69 0.22
CA PRO A 100 3.83 -4.97 1.37
C PRO A 100 2.42 -5.44 1.05
N LEU A 101 1.80 -4.91 -0.02
CA LEU A 101 0.40 -5.16 -0.33
C LEU A 101 0.20 -5.52 -1.79
N GLN A 102 -0.66 -6.51 -2.03
CA GLN A 102 -1.14 -6.88 -3.37
C GLN A 102 -2.66 -7.01 -3.38
N TYR A 103 -3.29 -6.63 -4.49
CA TYR A 103 -4.70 -6.91 -4.74
C TYR A 103 -4.91 -8.41 -4.88
N VAL A 104 -6.00 -8.91 -4.28
CA VAL A 104 -6.44 -10.30 -4.42
C VAL A 104 -7.89 -10.36 -4.88
N ASP A 105 -8.23 -11.46 -5.50
CA ASP A 105 -9.61 -11.75 -5.91
C ASP A 105 -10.43 -12.36 -4.74
N SER A 106 -11.67 -12.75 -5.02
CA SER A 106 -12.57 -13.34 -4.03
C SER A 106 -12.14 -14.73 -3.51
N LYS A 107 -11.15 -15.36 -4.16
CA LYS A 107 -10.57 -16.63 -3.71
C LYS A 107 -9.29 -16.44 -2.89
N GLY A 108 -8.78 -15.20 -2.85
CA GLY A 108 -7.51 -14.87 -2.21
C GLY A 108 -6.30 -15.01 -3.13
N ASP A 109 -6.50 -15.31 -4.41
CA ASP A 109 -5.43 -15.35 -5.40
C ASP A 109 -5.05 -13.94 -5.85
N ILE A 110 -3.77 -13.75 -6.25
CA ILE A 110 -3.30 -12.45 -6.74
C ILE A 110 -4.13 -11.99 -7.93
N ALA A 111 -4.72 -10.81 -7.80
CA ALA A 111 -5.60 -10.24 -8.82
C ALA A 111 -4.79 -9.65 -9.98
N THR A 112 -4.86 -10.28 -11.14
CA THR A 112 -4.20 -9.83 -12.37
C THR A 112 -5.13 -9.03 -13.30
N SER A 113 -6.45 -9.03 -13.02
CA SER A 113 -7.45 -8.45 -13.90
C SER A 113 -8.51 -7.63 -13.15
N TYR A 114 -9.14 -6.73 -13.88
CA TYR A 114 -10.32 -5.99 -13.43
C TYR A 114 -11.51 -6.95 -13.17
N PRO A 115 -12.34 -6.73 -12.14
CA PRO A 115 -12.38 -5.56 -11.25
C PRO A 115 -11.52 -5.68 -9.99
N SER A 116 -10.97 -6.85 -9.68
CA SER A 116 -10.22 -7.09 -8.43
C SER A 116 -8.88 -6.33 -8.41
N ASN A 117 -8.27 -6.14 -9.58
CA ASN A 117 -7.13 -5.23 -9.77
C ASN A 117 -7.62 -3.97 -10.48
N PRO A 118 -8.04 -2.92 -9.75
CA PRO A 118 -8.77 -1.78 -10.31
C PRO A 118 -7.90 -0.86 -11.18
N ASN A 119 -6.61 -0.81 -10.92
CA ASN A 119 -5.68 0.07 -11.64
C ASN A 119 -4.90 -0.63 -12.75
N GLY A 120 -4.84 -1.97 -12.74
CA GLY A 120 -4.13 -2.77 -13.74
C GLY A 120 -2.61 -2.84 -13.51
N THR A 121 -2.15 -2.67 -12.26
CA THR A 121 -0.74 -2.87 -11.91
C THR A 121 -0.34 -4.33 -12.07
N THR A 122 0.86 -4.57 -12.62
CA THR A 122 1.45 -5.90 -12.74
C THR A 122 1.45 -6.61 -11.38
N ASP A 123 1.12 -7.90 -11.38
CA ASP A 123 1.07 -8.77 -10.20
C ASP A 123 0.20 -8.22 -9.04
N GLY A 124 -0.78 -7.37 -9.35
CA GLY A 124 -1.68 -6.81 -8.35
C GLY A 124 -1.02 -5.92 -7.32
N ILE A 125 0.18 -5.40 -7.57
CA ILE A 125 0.92 -4.59 -6.61
C ILE A 125 0.15 -3.31 -6.30
N SER A 126 -0.04 -3.03 -5.02
CA SER A 126 -0.76 -1.85 -4.54
C SER A 126 0.06 -0.97 -3.59
N SER A 127 1.24 -1.45 -3.19
CA SER A 127 2.15 -0.78 -2.25
C SER A 127 3.59 -1.22 -2.47
N VAL A 128 4.53 -0.29 -2.25
CA VAL A 128 5.98 -0.58 -2.16
C VAL A 128 6.57 0.14 -0.96
N CYS A 129 7.69 -0.39 -0.42
CA CYS A 129 8.41 0.25 0.68
C CYS A 129 9.89 0.41 0.38
N SER A 130 10.57 1.30 1.12
CA SER A 130 12.02 1.47 1.07
C SER A 130 12.76 0.22 1.57
N SER A 131 14.03 0.12 1.26
CA SER A 131 14.86 -1.04 1.64
C SER A 131 15.00 -1.21 3.16
N ASP A 132 14.85 -0.13 3.93
CA ASP A 132 14.84 -0.12 5.40
C ASP A 132 13.41 -0.22 6.01
N GLY A 133 12.37 -0.23 5.17
CA GLY A 133 10.98 -0.36 5.57
C GLY A 133 10.33 0.88 6.18
N LYS A 134 11.06 1.98 6.34
CA LYS A 134 10.58 3.19 7.02
C LYS A 134 9.68 4.07 6.15
N VAL A 135 9.85 4.00 4.84
CA VAL A 135 9.02 4.73 3.88
C VAL A 135 8.16 3.75 3.12
N THR A 136 6.86 3.96 3.12
CA THR A 136 5.89 3.10 2.43
C THR A 136 4.90 3.96 1.66
N ILE A 137 4.73 3.67 0.39
CA ILE A 137 3.68 4.26 -0.45
C ILE A 137 2.64 3.22 -0.82
N LEU A 138 1.38 3.63 -0.83
CA LEU A 138 0.25 2.76 -1.17
C LEU A 138 -0.88 3.53 -1.83
N MET A 139 -1.59 2.88 -2.75
CA MET A 139 -2.73 3.49 -3.44
C MET A 139 -4.05 3.36 -2.67
N PRO A 140 -4.33 2.25 -1.95
CA PRO A 140 -5.51 2.12 -1.11
C PRO A 140 -5.54 3.07 0.07
N HIS A 141 -6.73 3.21 0.69
CA HIS A 141 -7.02 4.14 1.79
C HIS A 141 -7.37 3.42 3.11
N PRO A 142 -6.42 2.81 3.84
CA PRO A 142 -6.68 2.18 5.13
C PRO A 142 -7.27 3.12 6.17
N GLU A 143 -6.96 4.43 6.10
CA GLU A 143 -7.52 5.46 6.98
C GLU A 143 -9.04 5.66 6.80
N ARG A 144 -9.61 5.10 5.75
CA ARG A 144 -11.07 5.10 5.52
C ARG A 144 -11.72 3.78 5.92
N ALA A 145 -10.95 2.85 6.52
CA ALA A 145 -11.39 1.53 6.92
C ALA A 145 -10.84 1.09 8.28
N PHE A 146 -10.32 2.01 9.10
CA PHE A 146 -9.70 1.66 10.39
C PHE A 146 -10.70 1.43 11.52
N LEU A 147 -11.97 1.82 11.34
CA LEU A 147 -13.07 1.50 12.25
C LEU A 147 -13.96 0.43 11.62
N ASN A 148 -14.39 -0.55 12.38
CA ASN A 148 -15.28 -1.60 11.89
C ASN A 148 -16.56 -1.05 11.24
N ARG A 149 -17.15 0.00 11.82
CA ARG A 149 -18.34 0.67 11.26
C ARG A 149 -18.15 1.30 9.88
N GLN A 150 -16.90 1.43 9.39
CA GLN A 150 -16.61 1.96 8.04
C GLN A 150 -16.62 0.86 6.98
N LEU A 151 -16.67 -0.40 7.40
CA LEU A 151 -16.74 -1.55 6.52
C LEU A 151 -18.21 -1.88 6.20
N SER A 152 -18.48 -2.40 5.01
CA SER A 152 -19.81 -2.74 4.55
C SER A 152 -20.45 -3.89 5.34
N TRP A 153 -19.62 -4.73 5.96
CA TRP A 153 -20.07 -5.83 6.79
C TRP A 153 -19.07 -6.06 7.93
N THR A 154 -19.60 -6.21 9.13
CA THR A 154 -18.85 -6.57 10.34
C THR A 154 -19.69 -7.50 11.20
N ASN A 155 -19.07 -8.34 12.00
CA ASN A 155 -19.79 -9.02 13.07
C ASN A 155 -20.32 -7.96 14.04
N ASN A 156 -21.62 -7.97 14.30
CA ASN A 156 -22.33 -6.92 15.06
C ASN A 156 -21.82 -6.67 16.49
N GLU A 157 -20.94 -7.51 16.99
CA GLU A 157 -20.40 -7.43 18.35
C GLU A 157 -19.17 -6.51 18.46
N ASP A 158 -18.55 -6.15 17.33
CA ASP A 158 -17.28 -5.40 17.34
C ASP A 158 -17.46 -4.01 16.75
N GLN A 159 -17.85 -3.04 17.59
CA GLN A 159 -17.90 -1.62 17.23
C GLN A 159 -16.52 -0.92 17.28
N GLY A 160 -15.46 -1.67 17.50
CA GLY A 160 -14.11 -1.18 17.71
C GLY A 160 -13.34 -0.84 16.42
N PHE A 161 -12.03 -1.02 16.54
CA PHE A 161 -11.11 -0.82 15.44
C PHE A 161 -11.07 -2.03 14.51
N SER A 162 -10.96 -1.77 13.21
CA SER A 162 -10.71 -2.82 12.23
C SER A 162 -9.23 -3.27 12.27
N PRO A 163 -8.88 -4.39 11.65
CA PRO A 163 -7.48 -4.83 11.55
C PRO A 163 -6.54 -3.78 10.94
N TRP A 164 -7.04 -2.86 10.11
CA TRP A 164 -6.24 -1.75 9.56
C TRP A 164 -5.68 -0.80 10.63
N PHE A 165 -6.24 -0.80 11.82
CA PHE A 165 -5.75 0.03 12.91
C PHE A 165 -4.36 -0.40 13.39
N GLU A 166 -3.99 -1.69 13.25
CA GLU A 166 -2.67 -2.20 13.64
C GLU A 166 -1.54 -1.48 12.88
N MET A 167 -1.78 -1.07 11.63
CA MET A 167 -0.83 -0.27 10.86
C MET A 167 -0.44 1.03 11.59
N PHE A 168 -1.39 1.70 12.23
CA PHE A 168 -1.13 2.93 13.00
C PHE A 168 -0.45 2.63 14.34
N ILE A 169 -0.81 1.50 14.97
CA ILE A 169 -0.15 1.02 16.19
C ILE A 169 1.32 0.71 15.90
N ASN A 170 1.62 0.04 14.78
CA ASN A 170 2.98 -0.29 14.37
C ASN A 170 3.82 0.96 14.14
N ALA A 171 3.27 1.95 13.44
CA ALA A 171 3.92 3.25 13.27
C ALA A 171 4.22 3.92 14.61
N ARG A 172 3.28 3.88 15.56
CA ARG A 172 3.46 4.46 16.89
C ARG A 172 4.52 3.72 17.71
N LYS A 173 4.52 2.38 17.67
CA LYS A 173 5.53 1.56 18.35
C LYS A 173 6.93 1.81 17.83
N PHE A 174 7.06 2.09 16.53
CA PHE A 174 8.35 2.33 15.90
C PHE A 174 9.02 3.65 16.34
N VAL A 175 8.23 4.69 16.63
CA VAL A 175 8.75 6.03 17.00
C VAL A 175 8.81 6.26 18.52
N ASN A 176 8.46 5.27 19.35
CA ASN A 176 8.61 5.28 20.80
C ASN A 176 9.82 4.48 21.24
#